data_8e465ccdb60a36bd89c1a7b32862959e
#
_entry.id   8e465ccdb60a36bd89c1a7b32862959e
#
_cell.length_a   1.000
_cell.length_b   1.000
_cell.length_c   1.000
_cell.angle_alpha   90.00
_cell.angle_beta   90.00
_cell.angle_gamma   90.00
#
_symmetry.space_group_name_H-M   'P 1'
#
loop_
_entity.id
_entity.type
_entity.pdbx_description
1 polymer ?
#
loop_
_entity_poly.entity_id
_entity_poly.type
_entity_poly.pdbx_seq_one_letter_code
_entity_poly.pdbx_strand_id
1 'polypeptide(L)'
;MSKGRLEAFSDGVIAIIITIMVLELRIPHGVDLASLAPLWPKFVSYAVSFAFLGIYWNNHHHLLQATRHVDGRILWANMHLLFWLSLFPFTTAWTGESRFAPLPVAAYGVVQLLAGFAYYILSRLLVARHGADSVLARAVGKDTKGWISMALYVVAVAVAFPAPWVSCAIFVGVMIIWLVPDRRIEKVLAE
;
A
#
# COMPACT_ATOMS: atom_id res chain seq x y z
N MET A 1 -15.97 -15.31 12.05
CA MET A 1 -15.53 -14.03 12.68
C MET A 1 -16.45 -12.93 12.18
N SER A 2 -16.82 -11.96 13.02
CA SER A 2 -17.63 -10.83 12.54
C SER A 2 -16.80 -9.87 11.68
N LYS A 3 -17.45 -9.19 10.73
CA LYS A 3 -16.84 -8.15 9.88
C LYS A 3 -16.09 -7.11 10.72
N GLY A 4 -16.73 -6.57 11.77
CA GLY A 4 -16.15 -5.53 12.61
C GLY A 4 -14.85 -5.95 13.32
N ARG A 5 -14.71 -7.24 13.69
CA ARG A 5 -13.46 -7.75 14.26
C ARG A 5 -12.32 -7.81 13.22
N LEU A 6 -12.64 -8.17 11.95
CA LEU A 6 -11.66 -8.17 10.88
C LEU A 6 -11.19 -6.74 10.59
N GLU A 7 -12.12 -5.80 10.51
CA GLU A 7 -11.89 -4.38 10.28
C GLU A 7 -10.99 -3.79 11.39
N ALA A 8 -11.39 -3.95 12.66
CA ALA A 8 -10.61 -3.47 13.81
C ALA A 8 -9.20 -4.08 13.88
N PHE A 9 -9.05 -5.37 13.58
CA PHE A 9 -7.75 -6.03 13.55
C PHE A 9 -6.86 -5.44 12.44
N SER A 10 -7.41 -5.27 11.23
CA SER A 10 -6.66 -4.72 10.09
C SER A 10 -6.24 -3.29 10.31
N ASP A 11 -7.15 -2.46 10.85
CA ASP A 11 -6.86 -1.06 11.20
C ASP A 11 -5.74 -0.97 12.25
N GLY A 12 -5.80 -1.83 13.27
CA GLY A 12 -4.75 -1.93 14.28
C GLY A 12 -3.40 -2.31 13.70
N VAL A 13 -3.34 -3.30 12.82
CA VAL A 13 -2.09 -3.74 12.16
C VAL A 13 -1.53 -2.62 11.29
N ILE A 14 -2.35 -1.98 10.45
CA ILE A 14 -1.89 -0.90 9.56
C ILE A 14 -1.41 0.31 10.38
N ALA A 15 -2.12 0.68 11.44
CA ALA A 15 -1.71 1.77 12.33
C ALA A 15 -0.34 1.48 12.98
N ILE A 16 -0.11 0.24 13.44
CA ILE A 16 1.18 -0.18 14.00
C ILE A 16 2.28 -0.11 12.93
N ILE A 17 2.04 -0.58 11.71
CA ILE A 17 3.00 -0.52 10.62
C ILE A 17 3.43 0.93 10.36
N ILE A 18 2.47 1.86 10.29
CA ILE A 18 2.73 3.30 10.08
C ILE A 18 3.58 3.87 11.23
N THR A 19 3.25 3.54 12.47
CA THR A 19 3.96 4.07 13.65
C THR A 19 5.36 3.48 13.82
N ILE A 20 5.58 2.22 13.46
CA ILE A 20 6.91 1.60 13.48
C ILE A 20 7.84 2.28 12.48
N MET A 21 7.35 2.67 11.30
CA MET A 21 8.20 3.33 10.31
C MET A 21 8.85 4.61 10.80
N VAL A 22 8.19 5.38 11.68
CA VAL A 22 8.78 6.61 12.23
C VAL A 22 9.96 6.34 13.16
N LEU A 23 10.01 5.17 13.80
CA LEU A 23 11.12 4.79 14.69
C LEU A 23 12.42 4.55 13.92
N GLU A 24 12.35 4.32 12.62
CA GLU A 24 13.52 4.19 11.74
C GLU A 24 14.16 5.56 11.40
N LEU A 25 13.46 6.67 11.67
CA LEU A 25 14.00 8.01 11.53
C LEU A 25 14.91 8.33 12.72
N ARG A 26 16.21 8.08 12.56
CA ARG A 26 17.20 8.34 13.61
C ARG A 26 17.33 9.82 13.90
N ILE A 27 17.50 10.15 15.17
CA ILE A 27 17.76 11.52 15.63
C ILE A 27 19.14 11.96 15.09
N PRO A 28 19.26 13.17 14.50
CA PRO A 28 20.54 13.71 14.09
C PRO A 28 21.45 13.97 15.30
N HIS A 29 22.76 13.83 15.12
CA HIS A 29 23.73 14.10 16.19
C HIS A 29 23.98 15.60 16.42
N GLY A 30 23.65 16.46 15.45
CA GLY A 30 23.76 17.91 15.57
C GLY A 30 22.45 18.59 15.90
N VAL A 31 22.52 19.89 16.26
CA VAL A 31 21.34 20.70 16.65
C VAL A 31 20.99 21.77 15.61
N ASP A 32 21.64 21.75 14.48
CA ASP A 32 21.47 22.70 13.37
C ASP A 32 20.73 22.06 12.18
N LEU A 33 20.24 22.89 11.25
CA LEU A 33 19.55 22.40 10.04
C LEU A 33 20.47 21.57 9.13
N ALA A 34 21.79 21.81 9.17
CA ALA A 34 22.74 21.08 8.34
C ALA A 34 22.81 19.59 8.75
N SER A 35 22.56 19.28 10.03
CA SER A 35 22.53 17.90 10.53
C SER A 35 21.33 17.10 10.02
N LEU A 36 20.28 17.74 9.52
CA LEU A 36 19.13 17.08 8.88
C LEU A 36 19.41 16.72 7.40
N ALA A 37 20.32 17.43 6.75
CA ALA A 37 20.60 17.22 5.33
C ALA A 37 20.97 15.75 4.97
N PRO A 38 21.79 15.00 5.75
CA PRO A 38 22.09 13.60 5.45
C PRO A 38 20.89 12.66 5.56
N LEU A 39 19.83 13.07 6.26
CA LEU A 39 18.65 12.25 6.54
C LEU A 39 17.56 12.35 5.48
N TRP A 40 17.69 13.25 4.48
CA TRP A 40 16.66 13.46 3.46
C TRP A 40 16.21 12.17 2.76
N PRO A 41 17.09 11.17 2.44
CA PRO A 41 16.63 9.95 1.77
C PRO A 41 15.66 9.14 2.66
N LYS A 42 15.92 9.11 3.97
CA LYS A 42 15.07 8.44 4.95
C LYS A 42 13.72 9.15 5.09
N PHE A 43 13.71 10.48 5.14
CA PHE A 43 12.47 11.25 5.18
C PHE A 43 11.63 11.07 3.92
N VAL A 44 12.26 11.08 2.74
CA VAL A 44 11.54 10.89 1.47
C VAL A 44 10.96 9.48 1.37
N SER A 45 11.76 8.43 1.65
CA SER A 45 11.27 7.06 1.63
C SER A 45 10.14 6.83 2.64
N TYR A 46 10.26 7.42 3.85
CA TYR A 46 9.21 7.39 4.87
C TYR A 46 7.93 8.08 4.38
N ALA A 47 8.02 9.32 3.87
CA ALA A 47 6.85 10.09 3.44
C ALA A 47 6.08 9.39 2.31
N VAL A 48 6.80 8.82 1.33
CA VAL A 48 6.20 8.05 0.24
C VAL A 48 5.52 6.79 0.77
N SER A 49 6.16 6.05 1.67
CA SER A 49 5.60 4.83 2.25
C SER A 49 4.41 5.11 3.17
N PHE A 50 4.46 6.19 3.93
CA PHE A 50 3.32 6.67 4.74
C PHE A 50 2.10 6.94 3.85
N ALA A 51 2.30 7.66 2.73
CA ALA A 51 1.22 7.94 1.78
C ALA A 51 0.66 6.65 1.18
N PHE A 52 1.50 5.68 0.79
CA PHE A 52 1.04 4.38 0.30
C PHE A 52 0.22 3.61 1.33
N LEU A 53 0.69 3.53 2.57
CA LEU A 53 -0.05 2.85 3.64
C LEU A 53 -1.39 3.54 3.94
N GLY A 54 -1.41 4.87 3.90
CA GLY A 54 -2.64 5.64 4.01
C GLY A 54 -3.63 5.34 2.88
N ILE A 55 -3.13 5.20 1.64
CA ILE A 55 -3.93 4.79 0.47
C ILE A 55 -4.46 3.36 0.67
N TYR A 56 -3.61 2.41 1.08
CA TYR A 56 -4.04 1.03 1.37
C TYR A 56 -5.11 0.99 2.45
N TRP A 57 -4.91 1.72 3.56
CA TRP A 57 -5.88 1.81 4.65
C TRP A 57 -7.22 2.36 4.16
N ASN A 58 -7.22 3.47 3.43
CA ASN A 58 -8.44 4.09 2.93
C ASN A 58 -9.21 3.16 1.98
N ASN A 59 -8.52 2.54 1.01
CA ASN A 59 -9.15 1.62 0.07
C ASN A 59 -9.65 0.34 0.77
N HIS A 60 -8.90 -0.19 1.73
CA HIS A 60 -9.28 -1.34 2.55
C HIS A 60 -10.51 -1.03 3.40
N HIS A 61 -10.56 0.14 4.03
CA HIS A 61 -11.72 0.59 4.81
C HIS A 61 -12.98 0.62 3.93
N HIS A 62 -12.94 1.29 2.77
CA HIS A 62 -14.09 1.33 1.86
C HIS A 62 -14.50 -0.05 1.34
N LEU A 63 -13.53 -0.92 1.03
CA LEU A 63 -13.79 -2.28 0.58
C LEU A 63 -14.53 -3.10 1.65
N LEU A 64 -14.09 -3.02 2.91
CA LEU A 64 -14.77 -3.69 4.01
C LEU A 64 -16.09 -3.03 4.37
N GLN A 65 -16.22 -1.71 4.28
CA GLN A 65 -17.48 -1.00 4.53
C GLN A 65 -18.60 -1.52 3.62
N ALA A 66 -18.31 -1.75 2.33
CA ALA A 66 -19.25 -2.32 1.36
C ALA A 66 -19.52 -3.82 1.56
N THR A 67 -18.80 -4.48 2.47
CA THR A 67 -18.87 -5.93 2.73
C THR A 67 -19.90 -6.25 3.81
N ARG A 68 -20.74 -7.28 3.61
CA ARG A 68 -21.71 -7.75 4.61
C ARG A 68 -21.29 -9.03 5.32
N HIS A 69 -20.64 -9.94 4.60
CA HIS A 69 -20.31 -11.28 5.09
C HIS A 69 -18.84 -11.60 4.85
N VAL A 70 -18.18 -12.19 5.85
CA VAL A 70 -16.78 -12.59 5.84
C VAL A 70 -16.69 -14.09 6.14
N ASP A 71 -15.95 -14.83 5.32
CA ASP A 71 -15.66 -16.25 5.51
C ASP A 71 -14.16 -16.51 5.70
N GLY A 72 -13.79 -17.78 5.90
CA GLY A 72 -12.40 -18.16 6.14
C GLY A 72 -11.44 -17.82 5.00
N ARG A 73 -11.89 -17.83 3.73
CA ARG A 73 -11.07 -17.50 2.57
C ARG A 73 -10.73 -16.00 2.55
N ILE A 74 -11.74 -15.18 2.87
CA ILE A 74 -11.57 -13.72 2.98
C ILE A 74 -10.60 -13.37 4.12
N LEU A 75 -10.71 -14.09 5.28
CA LEU A 75 -9.77 -13.90 6.38
C LEU A 75 -8.33 -14.18 5.98
N TRP A 76 -8.06 -15.28 5.29
CA TRP A 76 -6.71 -15.59 4.82
C TRP A 76 -6.20 -14.64 3.74
N ALA A 77 -7.07 -14.20 2.82
CA ALA A 77 -6.71 -13.18 1.83
C ALA A 77 -6.37 -11.84 2.49
N ASN A 78 -7.10 -11.46 3.54
CA ASN A 78 -6.79 -10.28 4.33
C ASN A 78 -5.46 -10.41 5.07
N MET A 79 -5.18 -11.58 5.69
CA MET A 79 -3.89 -11.85 6.32
C MET A 79 -2.73 -11.82 5.31
N HIS A 80 -2.96 -12.31 4.09
CA HIS A 80 -1.98 -12.24 3.01
C HIS A 80 -1.65 -10.78 2.63
N LEU A 81 -2.67 -9.91 2.53
CA LEU A 81 -2.45 -8.47 2.32
C LEU A 81 -1.65 -7.86 3.49
N LEU A 82 -2.08 -8.07 4.73
CA LEU A 82 -1.42 -7.52 5.91
C LEU A 82 0.02 -7.99 6.05
N PHE A 83 0.33 -9.23 5.64
CA PHE A 83 1.71 -9.75 5.59
C PHE A 83 2.59 -8.88 4.67
N TRP A 84 2.17 -8.59 3.45
CA TRP A 84 2.96 -7.74 2.55
C TRP A 84 3.06 -6.30 3.04
N LEU A 85 1.98 -5.75 3.61
CA LEU A 85 2.01 -4.42 4.20
C LEU A 85 2.98 -4.35 5.40
N SER A 86 3.12 -5.42 6.18
CA SER A 86 4.03 -5.46 7.32
C SER A 86 5.52 -5.41 6.94
N LEU A 87 5.86 -5.63 5.67
CA LEU A 87 7.22 -5.49 5.16
C LEU A 87 7.59 -4.07 4.70
N PHE A 88 6.61 -3.13 4.67
CA PHE A 88 6.88 -1.74 4.31
C PHE A 88 7.93 -1.08 5.21
N PRO A 89 7.88 -1.19 6.55
CA PRO A 89 8.91 -0.58 7.41
C PRO A 89 10.33 -1.03 7.02
N PHE A 90 10.54 -2.33 6.83
CA PHE A 90 11.83 -2.89 6.43
C PHE A 90 12.32 -2.33 5.10
N THR A 91 11.50 -2.42 4.03
CA THR A 91 11.93 -1.98 2.70
C THR A 91 12.07 -0.46 2.59
N THR A 92 11.25 0.30 3.35
CA THR A 92 11.35 1.76 3.47
C THR A 92 12.67 2.16 4.12
N ALA A 93 12.99 1.57 5.27
CA ALA A 93 14.23 1.84 6.00
C ALA A 93 15.45 1.48 5.14
N TRP A 94 15.44 0.30 4.52
CA TRP A 94 16.54 -0.15 3.66
C TRP A 94 16.75 0.76 2.45
N THR A 95 15.69 1.20 1.79
CA THR A 95 15.75 2.13 0.65
C THR A 95 16.31 3.49 1.07
N GLY A 96 15.86 4.03 2.21
CA GLY A 96 16.35 5.32 2.73
C GLY A 96 17.79 5.26 3.22
N GLU A 97 18.18 4.20 3.96
CA GLU A 97 19.53 3.99 4.48
C GLU A 97 20.55 3.82 3.35
N SER A 98 20.19 3.08 2.29
CA SER A 98 21.04 2.83 1.12
C SER A 98 21.05 3.97 0.10
N ARG A 99 20.40 5.10 0.39
CA ARG A 99 20.26 6.24 -0.54
C ARG A 99 19.73 5.83 -1.91
N PHE A 100 18.68 5.02 -1.92
CA PHE A 100 18.00 4.52 -3.12
C PHE A 100 18.89 3.65 -4.01
N ALA A 101 19.72 2.79 -3.40
CA ALA A 101 20.50 1.81 -4.15
C ALA A 101 19.59 0.83 -4.92
N PRO A 102 20.04 0.25 -6.05
CA PRO A 102 19.21 -0.56 -6.95
C PRO A 102 18.46 -1.70 -6.27
N LEU A 103 19.14 -2.52 -5.48
CA LEU A 103 18.52 -3.70 -4.86
C LEU A 103 17.45 -3.34 -3.81
N PRO A 104 17.66 -2.41 -2.87
CA PRO A 104 16.61 -1.94 -1.97
C PRO A 104 15.39 -1.36 -2.70
N VAL A 105 15.61 -0.56 -3.76
CA VAL A 105 14.52 -0.03 -4.59
C VAL A 105 13.75 -1.13 -5.30
N ALA A 106 14.43 -2.14 -5.84
CA ALA A 106 13.78 -3.32 -6.42
C ALA A 106 12.98 -4.10 -5.38
N ALA A 107 13.55 -4.33 -4.18
CA ALA A 107 12.86 -5.01 -3.08
C ALA A 107 11.59 -4.25 -2.63
N TYR A 108 11.67 -2.93 -2.53
CA TYR A 108 10.51 -2.08 -2.26
C TYR A 108 9.43 -2.26 -3.34
N GLY A 109 9.81 -2.26 -4.62
CA GLY A 109 8.89 -2.49 -5.74
C GLY A 109 8.24 -3.87 -5.70
N VAL A 110 8.99 -4.93 -5.32
CA VAL A 110 8.44 -6.29 -5.15
C VAL A 110 7.38 -6.32 -4.04
N VAL A 111 7.63 -5.67 -2.90
CA VAL A 111 6.65 -5.60 -1.80
C VAL A 111 5.40 -4.83 -2.25
N GLN A 112 5.55 -3.72 -2.97
CA GLN A 112 4.43 -2.98 -3.55
C GLN A 112 3.60 -3.83 -4.52
N LEU A 113 4.26 -4.55 -5.43
CA LEU A 113 3.60 -5.44 -6.39
C LEU A 113 2.80 -6.54 -5.68
N LEU A 114 3.39 -7.19 -4.68
CA LEU A 114 2.78 -8.31 -3.98
C LEU A 114 1.67 -7.84 -3.03
N ALA A 115 1.79 -6.66 -2.43
CA ALA A 115 0.71 -6.02 -1.69
C ALA A 115 -0.48 -5.66 -2.61
N GLY A 116 -0.21 -5.09 -3.79
CA GLY A 116 -1.24 -4.82 -4.80
C GLY A 116 -1.94 -6.09 -5.28
N PHE A 117 -1.19 -7.15 -5.53
CA PHE A 117 -1.74 -8.45 -5.91
C PHE A 117 -2.58 -9.08 -4.79
N ALA A 118 -2.13 -8.99 -3.54
CA ALA A 118 -2.88 -9.47 -2.37
C ALA A 118 -4.20 -8.68 -2.19
N TYR A 119 -4.18 -7.37 -2.39
CA TYR A 119 -5.37 -6.52 -2.39
C TYR A 119 -6.34 -6.93 -3.51
N TYR A 120 -5.83 -7.20 -4.71
CA TYR A 120 -6.64 -7.70 -5.83
C TYR A 120 -7.32 -9.03 -5.49
N ILE A 121 -6.59 -10.00 -4.90
CA ILE A 121 -7.17 -11.28 -4.45
C ILE A 121 -8.29 -11.04 -3.43
N LEU A 122 -8.04 -10.21 -2.42
CA LEU A 122 -9.03 -9.88 -1.39
C LEU A 122 -10.30 -9.28 -2.01
N SER A 123 -10.14 -8.28 -2.87
CA SER A 123 -11.27 -7.60 -3.54
C SER A 123 -12.09 -8.58 -4.41
N ARG A 124 -11.42 -9.47 -5.16
CA ARG A 124 -12.10 -10.47 -6.01
C ARG A 124 -12.85 -11.51 -5.19
N LEU A 125 -12.30 -11.98 -4.07
CA LEU A 125 -12.99 -12.91 -3.17
C LEU A 125 -14.21 -12.27 -2.52
N LEU A 126 -14.11 -11.00 -2.13
CA LEU A 126 -15.23 -10.24 -1.59
C LEU A 126 -16.35 -10.08 -2.62
N VAL A 127 -16.01 -9.70 -3.86
CA VAL A 127 -17.00 -9.59 -4.96
C VAL A 127 -17.64 -10.95 -5.24
N ALA A 128 -16.86 -12.02 -5.33
CA ALA A 128 -17.39 -13.37 -5.57
C ALA A 128 -18.35 -13.83 -4.48
N ARG A 129 -18.12 -13.41 -3.22
CA ARG A 129 -18.99 -13.75 -2.08
C ARG A 129 -20.31 -12.99 -2.08
N HIS A 130 -20.34 -11.76 -2.61
CA HIS A 130 -21.51 -10.88 -2.59
C HIS A 130 -22.33 -10.89 -3.90
N GLY A 131 -21.79 -11.50 -4.97
CA GLY A 131 -22.43 -11.58 -6.28
C GLY A 131 -22.10 -10.41 -7.21
N ALA A 132 -22.25 -10.67 -8.52
CA ALA A 132 -21.87 -9.72 -9.58
C ALA A 132 -22.69 -8.42 -9.59
N ASP A 133 -23.92 -8.46 -9.09
CA ASP A 133 -24.84 -7.31 -9.05
C ASP A 133 -24.77 -6.52 -7.75
N SER A 134 -23.83 -6.89 -6.86
CA SER A 134 -23.66 -6.23 -5.56
C SER A 134 -23.12 -4.81 -5.70
N VAL A 135 -23.41 -3.98 -4.69
CA VAL A 135 -22.80 -2.64 -4.52
C VAL A 135 -21.29 -2.72 -4.63
N LEU A 136 -20.70 -3.73 -4.00
CA LEU A 136 -19.27 -4.00 -4.01
C LEU A 136 -18.73 -4.31 -5.42
N ALA A 137 -19.44 -5.14 -6.21
CA ALA A 137 -19.04 -5.47 -7.57
C ALA A 137 -19.03 -4.23 -8.47
N ARG A 138 -20.03 -3.35 -8.32
CA ARG A 138 -20.11 -2.08 -9.03
C ARG A 138 -18.99 -1.11 -8.63
N ALA A 139 -18.66 -1.07 -7.32
CA ALA A 139 -17.61 -0.23 -6.78
C ALA A 139 -16.20 -0.67 -7.25
N VAL A 140 -15.89 -1.96 -7.20
CA VAL A 140 -14.61 -2.53 -7.66
C VAL A 140 -14.49 -2.45 -9.20
N GLY A 141 -15.58 -2.71 -9.92
CA GLY A 141 -15.64 -2.64 -11.38
C GLY A 141 -14.55 -3.45 -12.08
N LYS A 142 -13.98 -2.92 -13.18
CA LYS A 142 -12.91 -3.58 -13.97
C LYS A 142 -11.51 -3.47 -13.34
N ASP A 143 -11.36 -2.73 -12.23
CA ASP A 143 -10.09 -2.48 -11.53
C ASP A 143 -8.90 -2.12 -12.45
N THR A 144 -9.16 -1.27 -13.44
CA THR A 144 -8.14 -0.86 -14.41
C THR A 144 -6.94 -0.19 -13.74
N LYS A 145 -7.18 0.61 -12.67
CA LYS A 145 -6.11 1.25 -11.89
C LYS A 145 -5.20 0.20 -11.24
N GLY A 146 -5.76 -0.86 -10.67
CA GLY A 146 -4.98 -1.94 -10.05
C GLY A 146 -4.09 -2.65 -11.07
N TRP A 147 -4.63 -3.00 -12.24
CA TRP A 147 -3.85 -3.65 -13.30
C TRP A 147 -2.72 -2.76 -13.85
N ILE A 148 -2.99 -1.48 -14.09
CA ILE A 148 -1.97 -0.50 -14.51
C ILE A 148 -0.88 -0.40 -13.44
N SER A 149 -1.25 -0.30 -12.16
CA SER A 149 -0.29 -0.21 -11.07
C SER A 149 0.59 -1.45 -10.96
N MET A 150 0.02 -2.65 -11.07
CA MET A 150 0.81 -3.89 -11.07
C MET A 150 1.80 -3.95 -12.24
N ALA A 151 1.37 -3.57 -13.45
CA ALA A 151 2.26 -3.50 -14.61
C ALA A 151 3.39 -2.47 -14.39
N LEU A 152 3.07 -1.30 -13.84
CA LEU A 152 4.07 -0.28 -13.51
C LEU A 152 5.04 -0.76 -12.43
N TYR A 153 4.60 -1.52 -11.42
CA TYR A 153 5.51 -2.09 -10.42
C TYR A 153 6.45 -3.14 -11.01
N VAL A 154 5.97 -3.99 -11.94
CA VAL A 154 6.85 -4.93 -12.66
C VAL A 154 7.93 -4.17 -13.44
N VAL A 155 7.54 -3.12 -14.17
CA VAL A 155 8.50 -2.27 -14.88
C VAL A 155 9.47 -1.59 -13.91
N ALA A 156 8.97 -1.03 -12.80
CA ALA A 156 9.79 -0.37 -11.79
C ALA A 156 10.84 -1.32 -11.19
N VAL A 157 10.46 -2.58 -10.88
CA VAL A 157 11.40 -3.58 -10.37
C VAL A 157 12.51 -3.87 -11.38
N ALA A 158 12.18 -4.02 -12.65
CA ALA A 158 13.19 -4.27 -13.71
C ALA A 158 14.12 -3.06 -13.92
N VAL A 159 13.54 -1.84 -13.93
CA VAL A 159 14.27 -0.58 -14.16
C VAL A 159 15.08 -0.16 -12.93
N ALA A 160 14.81 -0.70 -11.75
CA ALA A 160 15.56 -0.37 -10.52
C ALA A 160 17.06 -0.63 -10.65
N PHE A 161 17.48 -1.64 -11.41
CA PHE A 161 18.89 -1.98 -11.56
C PHE A 161 19.66 -0.99 -12.46
N PRO A 162 19.20 -0.64 -13.67
CA PRO A 162 19.90 0.36 -14.50
C PRO A 162 19.62 1.81 -14.07
N ALA A 163 18.45 2.11 -13.49
CA ALA A 163 18.03 3.47 -13.20
C ALA A 163 17.09 3.57 -11.99
N PRO A 164 17.58 3.42 -10.76
CA PRO A 164 16.73 3.35 -9.55
C PRO A 164 15.85 4.59 -9.35
N TRP A 165 16.28 5.76 -9.80
CA TRP A 165 15.50 7.00 -9.73
C TRP A 165 14.26 6.99 -10.63
N VAL A 166 14.34 6.29 -11.78
CA VAL A 166 13.17 6.10 -12.65
C VAL A 166 12.15 5.21 -11.94
N SER A 167 12.58 4.16 -11.25
CA SER A 167 11.69 3.34 -10.42
C SER A 167 11.02 4.15 -9.32
N CYS A 168 11.78 5.00 -8.62
CA CYS A 168 11.21 5.89 -7.60
C CYS A 168 10.16 6.83 -8.20
N ALA A 169 10.41 7.39 -9.40
CA ALA A 169 9.43 8.22 -10.10
C ALA A 169 8.17 7.44 -10.47
N ILE A 170 8.30 6.18 -10.89
CA ILE A 170 7.15 5.29 -11.15
C ILE A 170 6.35 5.06 -9.88
N PHE A 171 6.99 4.79 -8.72
CA PHE A 171 6.28 4.62 -7.44
C PHE A 171 5.50 5.88 -7.08
N VAL A 172 6.11 7.07 -7.19
CA VAL A 172 5.42 8.34 -6.93
C VAL A 172 4.27 8.54 -7.92
N GLY A 173 4.43 8.19 -9.19
CA GLY A 173 3.36 8.23 -10.20
C GLY A 173 2.17 7.34 -9.82
N VAL A 174 2.42 6.09 -9.40
CA VAL A 174 1.36 5.19 -8.92
C VAL A 174 0.69 5.76 -7.66
N MET A 175 1.46 6.29 -6.72
CA MET A 175 0.92 6.97 -5.53
C MET A 175 -0.05 8.09 -5.92
N ILE A 176 0.32 8.95 -6.87
CA ILE A 176 -0.54 10.05 -7.34
C ILE A 176 -1.83 9.53 -7.98
N ILE A 177 -1.76 8.44 -8.78
CA ILE A 177 -2.95 7.81 -9.37
C ILE A 177 -3.93 7.37 -8.28
N TRP A 178 -3.45 6.91 -7.13
CA TRP A 178 -4.28 6.40 -6.04
C TRP A 178 -4.67 7.46 -5.01
N LEU A 179 -3.95 8.59 -4.92
CA LEU A 179 -4.34 9.75 -4.11
C LEU A 179 -5.61 10.41 -4.62
N VAL A 180 -5.91 10.28 -5.93
CA VAL A 180 -7.21 10.70 -6.47
C VAL A 180 -8.22 9.61 -6.14
N PRO A 181 -9.17 9.85 -5.19
CA PRO A 181 -10.14 8.84 -4.79
C PRO A 181 -10.94 8.32 -5.98
N ASP A 182 -11.23 7.04 -5.98
CA ASP A 182 -12.16 6.49 -6.97
C ASP A 182 -13.58 6.89 -6.55
N ARG A 183 -14.05 8.03 -7.08
CA ARG A 183 -15.38 8.58 -6.81
C ARG A 183 -16.53 7.59 -7.06
N ARG A 184 -16.24 6.44 -7.66
CA ARG A 184 -17.23 5.37 -7.90
C ARG A 184 -17.69 4.74 -6.59
N ILE A 185 -16.75 4.49 -5.65
CA ILE A 185 -17.07 3.88 -4.35
C ILE A 185 -17.90 4.86 -3.51
N GLU A 186 -17.48 6.13 -3.44
CA GLU A 186 -18.21 7.16 -2.70
C GLU A 186 -19.63 7.39 -3.23
N LYS A 187 -19.80 7.43 -4.57
CA LYS A 187 -21.13 7.61 -5.18
C LYS A 187 -22.07 6.44 -4.92
N VAL A 188 -21.56 5.22 -4.96
CA VAL A 188 -22.36 4.00 -4.74
C VAL A 188 -22.71 3.78 -3.26
N LEU A 189 -21.92 4.34 -2.32
CA LEU A 189 -22.21 4.31 -0.88
C LEU A 189 -23.15 5.44 -0.44
N ALA A 190 -23.31 6.50 -1.26
CA ALA A 190 -24.21 7.64 -0.99
C ALA A 190 -25.63 7.43 -1.54
N GLU A 191 -25.86 6.41 -2.40
CA GLU A 191 -27.16 5.94 -2.89
C GLU A 191 -27.75 4.85 -1.98
#